data_23de04787f744927ad79bba3485b7707
#
_entry.id   23de04787f744927ad79bba3485b7707
#
_cell.length_a   1.000
_cell.length_b   1.000
_cell.length_c   1.000
_cell.angle_alpha   90.00
_cell.angle_beta   90.00
_cell.angle_gamma   90.00
#
_symmetry.space_group_name_H-M   'P 1'
#
loop_
_entity.id
_entity.type
_entity.pdbx_description
1 polymer ?
#
loop_
_entity_poly.entity_id
_entity_poly.type
_entity_poly.pdbx_seq_one_letter_code
_entity_poly.pdbx_strand_id
1 'polypeptide(L)'
;YNIFMENKLHFVLIHGAWHGSWAWENVSSKLSEKNFKVSCPNLTGLGERKHLISNQITIDTFIKDVENHIIYQNLENLVLVGHSFAGSILSGLADRLKDKIKLLIYFDSIILLNGEAHFDTLPKEIVKKRIQLSEKFDNGISIPEPSAESFGIFDIKQSLFLKDKLTPMPLSSFQSKLSLKNKIGNGLPLCYIRCKNPLYEPLELSRKRVEDFGWPVYDLNAGHDGMISHPHDTINLFYKIIAEQLK
;
A
#
# COMPACT_ATOMS: atom_id res chain seq x y z
N TYR A 1 -10.17 22.76 -15.40
CA TYR A 1 -10.31 21.62 -14.52
C TYR A 1 -11.50 21.85 -13.60
N ASN A 2 -12.41 20.89 -13.55
CA ASN A 2 -13.73 21.10 -12.98
C ASN A 2 -13.68 20.92 -11.45
N ILE A 3 -13.57 22.01 -10.69
CA ILE A 3 -13.63 22.07 -9.21
C ILE A 3 -14.79 21.24 -8.63
N PHE A 4 -15.88 21.06 -9.40
CA PHE A 4 -17.03 20.23 -9.02
C PHE A 4 -16.73 18.72 -8.97
N MET A 5 -15.73 18.22 -9.68
CA MET A 5 -15.33 16.81 -9.63
C MET A 5 -14.39 16.52 -8.46
N GLU A 6 -13.50 17.46 -8.13
CA GLU A 6 -12.55 17.30 -7.00
C GLU A 6 -13.26 17.12 -5.67
N ASN A 7 -14.32 17.87 -5.40
CA ASN A 7 -15.10 17.78 -4.16
C ASN A 7 -15.90 16.47 -3.99
N LYS A 8 -15.91 15.60 -5.01
CA LYS A 8 -16.63 14.31 -4.97
C LYS A 8 -15.71 13.12 -4.75
N LEU A 9 -14.41 13.26 -5.01
CA LEU A 9 -13.46 12.15 -4.85
C LEU A 9 -13.10 11.94 -3.36
N HIS A 10 -13.03 10.68 -2.97
CA HIS A 10 -12.59 10.27 -1.64
C HIS A 10 -11.33 9.41 -1.76
N PHE A 11 -10.21 9.89 -1.23
CA PHE A 11 -8.98 9.13 -1.15
C PHE A 11 -9.05 8.15 0.02
N VAL A 12 -8.75 6.89 -0.24
CA VAL A 12 -8.48 5.88 0.79
C VAL A 12 -7.01 5.49 0.66
N LEU A 13 -6.20 5.91 1.63
CA LEU A 13 -4.76 5.71 1.64
C LEU A 13 -4.41 4.52 2.54
N ILE A 14 -3.91 3.44 1.93
CA ILE A 14 -3.69 2.17 2.60
C ILE A 14 -2.19 1.96 2.77
N HIS A 15 -1.75 1.79 4.03
CA HIS A 15 -0.35 1.60 4.38
C HIS A 15 0.17 0.20 4.04
N GLY A 16 1.48 0.08 3.91
CA GLY A 16 2.19 -1.18 3.65
C GLY A 16 2.51 -1.99 4.90
N ALA A 17 3.32 -3.04 4.69
CA ALA A 17 3.83 -3.90 5.75
C ALA A 17 4.62 -3.09 6.79
N TRP A 18 4.53 -3.48 8.06
CA TRP A 18 5.16 -2.84 9.24
C TRP A 18 4.71 -1.42 9.56
N HIS A 19 3.92 -0.78 8.67
CA HIS A 19 3.43 0.59 8.82
C HIS A 19 2.06 0.65 9.52
N GLY A 20 1.54 1.86 9.63
CA GLY A 20 0.18 2.18 10.08
C GLY A 20 -0.33 3.41 9.33
N SER A 21 -1.55 3.87 9.65
CA SER A 21 -2.15 5.06 9.03
C SER A 21 -1.28 6.32 9.15
N TRP A 22 -0.46 6.40 10.19
CA TRP A 22 0.51 7.46 10.44
C TRP A 22 1.46 7.73 9.26
N ALA A 23 1.73 6.70 8.43
CA ALA A 23 2.60 6.84 7.26
C ALA A 23 2.03 7.81 6.21
N TRP A 24 0.72 8.01 6.21
CA TRP A 24 0.02 8.90 5.30
C TRP A 24 -0.35 10.26 5.89
N GLU A 25 0.01 10.56 7.15
CA GLU A 25 -0.42 11.75 7.88
C GLU A 25 -0.16 13.05 7.11
N ASN A 26 1.07 13.25 6.61
CA ASN A 26 1.44 14.45 5.87
C ASN A 26 0.71 14.55 4.53
N VAL A 27 0.52 13.44 3.82
CA VAL A 27 -0.20 13.42 2.54
C VAL A 27 -1.69 13.66 2.76
N SER A 28 -2.30 13.00 3.75
CA SER A 28 -3.74 13.14 4.05
C SER A 28 -4.09 14.55 4.49
N SER A 29 -3.27 15.17 5.33
CA SER A 29 -3.45 16.57 5.76
C SER A 29 -3.48 17.52 4.55
N LYS A 30 -2.50 17.40 3.67
CA LYS A 30 -2.41 18.25 2.47
C LYS A 30 -3.53 18.03 1.46
N LEU A 31 -4.00 16.79 1.28
CA LEU A 31 -5.18 16.51 0.45
C LEU A 31 -6.44 17.15 1.07
N SER A 32 -6.58 17.08 2.40
CA SER A 32 -7.69 17.70 3.12
C SER A 32 -7.68 19.22 3.00
N GLU A 33 -6.51 19.87 3.04
CA GLU A 33 -6.35 21.32 2.80
C GLU A 33 -6.85 21.74 1.40
N LYS A 34 -6.88 20.83 0.44
CA LYS A 34 -7.42 21.00 -0.91
C LYS A 34 -8.87 20.51 -1.06
N ASN A 35 -9.57 20.30 0.06
CA ASN A 35 -10.96 19.88 0.13
C ASN A 35 -11.25 18.47 -0.43
N PHE A 36 -10.25 17.60 -0.58
CA PHE A 36 -10.51 16.19 -0.82
C PHE A 36 -10.98 15.51 0.47
N LYS A 37 -11.89 14.57 0.34
CA LYS A 37 -12.19 13.63 1.44
C LYS A 37 -11.06 12.59 1.48
N VAL A 38 -10.57 12.31 2.68
CA VAL A 38 -9.46 11.36 2.88
C VAL A 38 -9.73 10.48 4.07
N SER A 39 -9.44 9.21 3.95
CA SER A 39 -9.37 8.27 5.07
C SER A 39 -8.14 7.38 4.98
N CYS A 40 -7.59 7.02 6.12
CA CYS A 40 -6.38 6.22 6.27
C CYS A 40 -6.66 5.08 7.25
N PRO A 41 -7.30 3.97 6.81
CA PRO A 41 -7.61 2.86 7.71
C PRO A 41 -6.34 2.16 8.19
N ASN A 42 -6.31 1.75 9.47
CA ASN A 42 -5.29 0.86 10.00
C ASN A 42 -5.67 -0.60 9.78
N LEU A 43 -4.70 -1.40 9.35
CA LEU A 43 -4.85 -2.82 9.16
C LEU A 43 -4.75 -3.58 10.49
N THR A 44 -5.48 -4.67 10.64
CA THR A 44 -5.49 -5.50 11.84
C THR A 44 -4.09 -6.01 12.19
N GLY A 45 -3.65 -5.82 13.43
CA GLY A 45 -2.34 -6.25 13.93
C GLY A 45 -1.19 -5.29 13.61
N LEU A 46 -1.47 -4.13 12.97
CA LEU A 46 -0.46 -3.13 12.59
C LEU A 46 -0.81 -1.74 13.16
N GLY A 47 0.19 -0.88 13.25
CA GLY A 47 0.04 0.46 13.78
C GLY A 47 -0.60 0.49 15.16
N GLU A 48 -1.62 1.32 15.37
CA GLU A 48 -2.35 1.40 16.65
C GLU A 48 -3.11 0.13 17.01
N ARG A 49 -3.31 -0.79 16.04
CA ARG A 49 -3.96 -2.09 16.24
C ARG A 49 -2.97 -3.24 16.46
N LYS A 50 -1.70 -2.95 16.75
CA LYS A 50 -0.63 -3.95 16.95
C LYS A 50 -0.97 -5.00 18.02
N HIS A 51 -1.78 -4.66 19.00
CA HIS A 51 -2.22 -5.58 20.06
C HIS A 51 -3.08 -6.76 19.55
N LEU A 52 -3.56 -6.68 18.29
CA LEU A 52 -4.34 -7.74 17.63
C LEU A 52 -3.47 -8.68 16.79
N ILE A 53 -2.13 -8.51 16.79
CA ILE A 53 -1.25 -9.34 15.98
C ILE A 53 -1.41 -10.82 16.33
N SER A 54 -1.53 -11.67 15.30
CA SER A 54 -1.69 -13.11 15.47
C SER A 54 -1.32 -13.86 14.18
N ASN A 55 -1.17 -15.17 14.28
CA ASN A 55 -0.94 -16.06 13.14
C ASN A 55 -2.20 -16.38 12.31
N GLN A 56 -3.35 -15.78 12.64
CA GLN A 56 -4.60 -15.90 11.89
C GLN A 56 -4.81 -14.78 10.88
N ILE A 57 -3.95 -13.75 10.88
CA ILE A 57 -4.06 -12.60 9.99
C ILE A 57 -3.56 -12.97 8.60
N THR A 58 -4.40 -12.79 7.59
CA THR A 58 -4.12 -13.09 6.18
C THR A 58 -4.29 -11.86 5.30
N ILE A 59 -3.93 -11.95 4.02
CA ILE A 59 -4.27 -10.90 3.03
C ILE A 59 -5.78 -10.62 3.04
N ASP A 60 -6.61 -11.65 3.14
CA ASP A 60 -8.08 -11.51 3.18
C ASP A 60 -8.55 -10.72 4.42
N THR A 61 -7.90 -10.89 5.57
CA THR A 61 -8.15 -10.07 6.76
C THR A 61 -7.96 -8.58 6.45
N PHE A 62 -6.86 -8.24 5.81
CA PHE A 62 -6.56 -6.85 5.45
C PHE A 62 -7.50 -6.29 4.38
N ILE A 63 -7.87 -7.10 3.40
CA ILE A 63 -8.88 -6.70 2.40
C ILE A 63 -10.20 -6.39 3.12
N LYS A 64 -10.65 -7.24 4.05
CA LYS A 64 -11.86 -7.02 4.84
C LYS A 64 -11.80 -5.79 5.74
N ASP A 65 -10.64 -5.49 6.33
CA ASP A 65 -10.47 -4.25 7.12
C ASP A 65 -10.86 -3.02 6.31
N VAL A 66 -10.34 -2.91 5.07
CA VAL A 66 -10.60 -1.77 4.21
C VAL A 66 -11.97 -1.85 3.54
N GLU A 67 -12.42 -3.04 3.13
CA GLU A 67 -13.76 -3.28 2.59
C GLU A 67 -14.84 -2.83 3.58
N ASN A 68 -14.73 -3.24 4.84
CA ASN A 68 -15.65 -2.85 5.90
C ASN A 68 -15.57 -1.34 6.19
N HIS A 69 -14.37 -0.76 6.21
CA HIS A 69 -14.22 0.69 6.34
C HIS A 69 -14.99 1.43 5.25
N ILE A 70 -14.87 1.01 3.99
CA ILE A 70 -15.57 1.61 2.85
C ILE A 70 -17.10 1.44 2.99
N ILE A 71 -17.55 0.23 3.32
CA ILE A 71 -18.99 -0.08 3.40
C ILE A 71 -19.66 0.66 4.56
N TYR A 72 -19.12 0.53 5.77
CA TYR A 72 -19.77 1.09 6.97
C TYR A 72 -19.65 2.62 7.08
N GLN A 73 -18.70 3.24 6.37
CA GLN A 73 -18.61 4.70 6.23
C GLN A 73 -19.38 5.20 4.99
N ASN A 74 -20.03 4.33 4.22
CA ASN A 74 -20.75 4.68 2.99
C ASN A 74 -19.90 5.48 2.00
N LEU A 75 -18.64 5.07 1.82
CA LEU A 75 -17.71 5.78 0.94
C LEU A 75 -17.99 5.47 -0.53
N GLU A 76 -17.90 6.49 -1.37
CA GLU A 76 -18.15 6.43 -2.82
C GLU A 76 -17.13 7.29 -3.57
N ASN A 77 -17.03 7.07 -4.90
CA ASN A 77 -16.12 7.80 -5.79
C ASN A 77 -14.65 7.70 -5.33
N LEU A 78 -14.20 6.49 -5.08
CA LEU A 78 -12.94 6.23 -4.39
C LEU A 78 -11.73 6.34 -5.33
N VAL A 79 -10.71 7.03 -4.86
CA VAL A 79 -9.33 6.89 -5.31
C VAL A 79 -8.61 6.04 -4.28
N LEU A 80 -8.37 4.78 -4.59
CA LEU A 80 -7.65 3.88 -3.69
C LEU A 80 -6.15 3.96 -3.96
N VAL A 81 -5.39 4.26 -2.93
CA VAL A 81 -3.92 4.29 -2.99
C VAL A 81 -3.37 3.22 -2.05
N GLY A 82 -2.60 2.28 -2.58
CA GLY A 82 -1.99 1.22 -1.79
C GLY A 82 -0.47 1.26 -1.87
N HIS A 83 0.18 1.45 -0.72
CA HIS A 83 1.63 1.45 -0.63
C HIS A 83 2.18 0.04 -0.40
N SER A 84 3.21 -0.33 -1.14
CA SER A 84 3.99 -1.54 -0.88
C SER A 84 3.11 -2.80 -0.86
N PHE A 85 3.07 -3.54 0.24
CA PHE A 85 2.23 -4.72 0.44
C PHE A 85 0.74 -4.47 0.14
N ALA A 86 0.25 -3.24 0.34
CA ALA A 86 -1.14 -2.88 0.12
C ALA A 86 -1.58 -2.93 -1.36
N GLY A 87 -0.67 -3.12 -2.31
CA GLY A 87 -1.03 -3.43 -3.69
C GLY A 87 -1.89 -4.68 -3.81
N SER A 88 -1.63 -5.71 -2.99
CA SER A 88 -2.47 -6.92 -2.92
C SER A 88 -3.88 -6.62 -2.38
N ILE A 89 -3.99 -5.68 -1.44
CA ILE A 89 -5.26 -5.22 -0.89
C ILE A 89 -6.06 -4.46 -1.95
N LEU A 90 -5.41 -3.55 -2.70
CA LEU A 90 -6.03 -2.85 -3.82
C LEU A 90 -6.64 -3.83 -4.83
N SER A 91 -5.89 -4.85 -5.21
CA SER A 91 -6.34 -5.87 -6.15
C SER A 91 -7.58 -6.60 -5.65
N GLY A 92 -7.61 -6.96 -4.36
CA GLY A 92 -8.76 -7.59 -3.73
C GLY A 92 -9.99 -6.67 -3.64
N LEU A 93 -9.78 -5.38 -3.34
CA LEU A 93 -10.86 -4.39 -3.30
C LEU A 93 -11.43 -4.10 -4.69
N ALA A 94 -10.57 -4.01 -5.71
CA ALA A 94 -11.01 -3.86 -7.11
C ALA A 94 -11.89 -5.02 -7.56
N ASP A 95 -11.59 -6.22 -7.06
CA ASP A 95 -12.38 -7.43 -7.36
C ASP A 95 -13.77 -7.41 -6.68
N ARG A 96 -13.90 -6.80 -5.50
CA ARG A 96 -15.10 -6.82 -4.66
C ARG A 96 -15.97 -5.58 -4.73
N LEU A 97 -15.36 -4.40 -4.92
CA LEU A 97 -16.02 -3.09 -4.79
C LEU A 97 -15.89 -2.22 -6.04
N LYS A 98 -15.82 -2.85 -7.22
CA LYS A 98 -15.59 -2.16 -8.50
C LYS A 98 -16.42 -0.89 -8.67
N ASP A 99 -17.70 -0.94 -8.38
CA ASP A 99 -18.65 0.15 -8.64
C ASP A 99 -18.40 1.40 -7.78
N LYS A 100 -17.69 1.25 -6.65
CA LYS A 100 -17.33 2.34 -5.75
C LYS A 100 -16.03 3.04 -6.13
N ILE A 101 -15.21 2.40 -6.96
CA ILE A 101 -13.83 2.81 -7.26
C ILE A 101 -13.77 3.56 -8.59
N LYS A 102 -13.11 4.71 -8.59
CA LYS A 102 -12.83 5.52 -9.78
C LYS A 102 -11.41 5.33 -10.29
N LEU A 103 -10.46 5.08 -9.40
CA LEU A 103 -9.04 4.97 -9.74
C LEU A 103 -8.28 4.13 -8.72
N LEU A 104 -7.38 3.28 -9.20
CA LEU A 104 -6.42 2.54 -8.38
C LEU A 104 -5.02 3.13 -8.60
N ILE A 105 -4.35 3.51 -7.53
CA ILE A 105 -2.95 3.98 -7.54
C ILE A 105 -2.10 2.99 -6.74
N TYR A 106 -1.34 2.17 -7.44
CA TYR A 106 -0.36 1.26 -6.86
C TYR A 106 0.92 2.04 -6.55
N PHE A 107 1.07 2.47 -5.30
CA PHE A 107 2.18 3.32 -4.86
C PHE A 107 3.38 2.45 -4.44
N ASP A 108 4.35 2.32 -5.32
CA ASP A 108 5.55 1.45 -5.16
C ASP A 108 5.17 0.11 -4.55
N SER A 109 4.24 -0.59 -5.20
CA SER A 109 3.46 -1.68 -4.64
C SER A 109 3.84 -3.03 -5.21
N ILE A 110 3.55 -4.05 -4.41
CA ILE A 110 3.56 -5.43 -4.86
C ILE A 110 2.39 -5.69 -5.82
N ILE A 111 2.66 -6.46 -6.86
CA ILE A 111 1.67 -6.92 -7.84
C ILE A 111 1.60 -8.45 -7.75
N LEU A 112 0.60 -8.96 -7.03
CA LEU A 112 0.32 -10.39 -6.95
C LEU A 112 -0.70 -10.80 -8.00
N LEU A 113 -0.49 -11.98 -8.59
CA LEU A 113 -1.49 -12.64 -9.41
C LEU A 113 -2.43 -13.48 -8.54
N ASN A 114 -3.55 -13.91 -9.11
CA ASN A 114 -4.46 -14.80 -8.42
C ASN A 114 -3.76 -16.10 -7.98
N GLY A 115 -3.91 -16.46 -6.71
CA GLY A 115 -3.32 -17.66 -6.10
C GLY A 115 -1.89 -17.47 -5.59
N GLU A 116 -1.29 -16.30 -5.74
CA GLU A 116 0.04 -16.01 -5.20
C GLU A 116 0.00 -15.41 -3.78
N ALA A 117 1.02 -15.74 -3.01
CA ALA A 117 1.37 -15.09 -1.74
C ALA A 117 2.51 -14.09 -1.95
N HIS A 118 2.71 -13.19 -0.99
CA HIS A 118 3.84 -12.25 -1.03
C HIS A 118 5.19 -12.99 -1.14
N PHE A 119 5.35 -14.09 -0.41
CA PHE A 119 6.57 -14.88 -0.44
C PHE A 119 6.85 -15.54 -1.80
N ASP A 120 5.83 -15.77 -2.63
CA ASP A 120 6.03 -16.30 -3.97
C ASP A 120 6.73 -15.32 -4.92
N THR A 121 6.75 -14.03 -4.57
CA THR A 121 7.40 -12.96 -5.36
C THR A 121 8.82 -12.65 -4.94
N LEU A 122 9.32 -13.29 -3.89
CA LEU A 122 10.64 -13.03 -3.33
C LEU A 122 11.62 -14.18 -3.61
N PRO A 123 12.93 -13.90 -3.69
CA PRO A 123 13.94 -14.93 -3.71
C PRO A 123 13.83 -15.87 -2.51
N LYS A 124 14.00 -17.17 -2.74
CA LYS A 124 13.87 -18.22 -1.69
C LYS A 124 14.73 -17.96 -0.47
N GLU A 125 15.93 -17.41 -0.65
CA GLU A 125 16.84 -17.08 0.47
C GLU A 125 16.29 -15.95 1.35
N ILE A 126 15.62 -14.96 0.74
CA ILE A 126 14.96 -13.88 1.48
C ILE A 126 13.79 -14.43 2.29
N VAL A 127 12.96 -15.28 1.68
CA VAL A 127 11.84 -15.95 2.36
C VAL A 127 12.34 -16.76 3.56
N LYS A 128 13.35 -17.62 3.36
CA LYS A 128 13.97 -18.42 4.42
C LYS A 128 14.48 -17.54 5.58
N LYS A 129 15.18 -16.46 5.24
CA LYS A 129 15.69 -15.51 6.24
C LYS A 129 14.55 -14.86 7.05
N ARG A 130 13.48 -14.44 6.40
CA ARG A 130 12.31 -13.85 7.08
C ARG A 130 11.61 -14.83 8.02
N ILE A 131 11.44 -16.08 7.59
CA ILE A 131 10.88 -17.14 8.44
C ILE A 131 11.77 -17.39 9.67
N GLN A 132 13.09 -17.52 9.48
CA GLN A 132 14.02 -17.69 10.58
C GLN A 132 14.05 -16.51 11.56
N LEU A 133 13.93 -15.28 11.03
CA LEU A 133 13.82 -14.09 11.86
C LEU A 133 12.53 -14.11 12.69
N SER A 134 11.40 -14.47 12.08
CA SER A 134 10.12 -14.59 12.77
C SER A 134 10.17 -15.64 13.90
N GLU A 135 10.76 -16.82 13.62
CA GLU A 135 10.92 -17.87 14.64
C GLU A 135 11.73 -17.39 15.85
N LYS A 136 12.81 -16.67 15.61
CA LYS A 136 13.66 -16.14 16.69
C LYS A 136 13.03 -14.96 17.44
N PHE A 137 12.28 -14.14 16.74
CA PHE A 137 11.72 -12.89 17.27
C PHE A 137 10.43 -13.14 18.06
N ASP A 138 9.50 -13.92 17.49
CA ASP A 138 8.14 -14.06 18.00
C ASP A 138 7.54 -15.45 17.71
N ASN A 139 8.34 -16.51 17.83
CA ASN A 139 7.91 -17.91 17.66
C ASN A 139 7.10 -18.12 16.35
N GLY A 140 7.49 -17.48 15.26
CA GLY A 140 6.84 -17.61 13.96
C GLY A 140 5.52 -16.83 13.79
N ILE A 141 5.15 -15.96 14.73
CA ILE A 141 3.91 -15.17 14.63
C ILE A 141 4.14 -13.92 13.78
N SER A 142 5.23 -13.21 14.01
CA SER A 142 5.50 -11.94 13.33
C SER A 142 6.95 -11.77 12.88
N ILE A 143 7.14 -10.95 11.85
CA ILE A 143 8.44 -10.57 11.31
C ILE A 143 8.80 -9.21 11.87
N PRO A 144 9.99 -9.04 12.50
CA PRO A 144 10.42 -7.75 13.00
C PRO A 144 10.54 -6.73 11.87
N GLU A 145 10.38 -5.47 12.21
CA GLU A 145 10.49 -4.35 11.29
C GLU A 145 11.91 -4.19 10.74
N PRO A 146 12.07 -3.88 9.45
CA PRO A 146 13.34 -3.48 8.88
C PRO A 146 13.79 -2.09 9.35
N SER A 147 15.05 -1.74 9.11
CA SER A 147 15.54 -0.38 9.39
C SER A 147 14.95 0.65 8.42
N ALA A 148 14.95 1.92 8.81
CA ALA A 148 14.45 3.02 8.00
C ALA A 148 15.17 3.15 6.64
N GLU A 149 16.47 2.88 6.62
CA GLU A 149 17.28 2.89 5.40
C GLU A 149 16.79 1.87 4.37
N SER A 150 16.24 0.73 4.82
CA SER A 150 15.65 -0.28 3.95
C SER A 150 14.47 0.26 3.15
N PHE A 151 13.79 1.29 3.65
CA PHE A 151 12.68 1.97 2.97
C PHE A 151 13.12 3.24 2.23
N GLY A 152 14.44 3.50 2.14
CA GLY A 152 14.97 4.69 1.47
C GLY A 152 14.86 5.98 2.31
N ILE A 153 14.77 5.85 3.63
CA ILE A 153 14.75 6.97 4.57
C ILE A 153 16.11 7.13 5.20
N PHE A 154 16.80 8.22 4.86
CA PHE A 154 18.16 8.52 5.32
C PHE A 154 18.24 9.75 6.23
N ASP A 155 17.20 10.57 6.29
CA ASP A 155 17.11 11.68 7.23
C ASP A 155 16.98 11.16 8.67
N ILE A 156 17.80 11.71 9.58
CA ILE A 156 17.88 11.24 10.97
C ILE A 156 16.56 11.40 11.71
N LYS A 157 15.85 12.52 11.50
CA LYS A 157 14.56 12.77 12.19
C LYS A 157 13.49 11.82 11.70
N GLN A 158 13.42 11.61 10.38
CA GLN A 158 12.49 10.66 9.78
C GLN A 158 12.83 9.22 10.18
N SER A 159 14.11 8.84 10.24
CA SER A 159 14.54 7.51 10.70
C SER A 159 14.15 7.25 12.16
N LEU A 160 14.32 8.21 13.04
CA LEU A 160 13.87 8.11 14.43
C LEU A 160 12.34 8.01 14.52
N PHE A 161 11.62 8.80 13.74
CA PHE A 161 10.16 8.73 13.66
C PHE A 161 9.69 7.33 13.22
N LEU A 162 10.28 6.75 12.17
CA LEU A 162 9.94 5.40 11.73
C LEU A 162 10.22 4.37 12.82
N LYS A 163 11.38 4.44 13.45
CA LYS A 163 11.77 3.52 14.53
C LYS A 163 10.74 3.46 15.66
N ASP A 164 10.13 4.59 16.00
CA ASP A 164 9.12 4.68 17.05
C ASP A 164 7.74 4.20 16.60
N LYS A 165 7.47 4.20 15.29
CA LYS A 165 6.14 3.96 14.72
C LYS A 165 5.97 2.60 14.03
N LEU A 166 7.04 2.04 13.47
CA LEU A 166 6.97 0.73 12.82
C LEU A 166 6.58 -0.36 13.84
N THR A 167 5.86 -1.35 13.36
CA THR A 167 5.40 -2.50 14.16
C THR A 167 5.68 -3.80 13.42
N PRO A 168 5.89 -4.93 14.13
CA PRO A 168 6.09 -6.22 13.47
C PRO A 168 4.95 -6.57 12.52
N MET A 169 5.27 -7.31 11.46
CA MET A 169 4.30 -7.74 10.43
C MET A 169 3.87 -9.19 10.66
N PRO A 170 2.56 -9.52 10.64
CA PRO A 170 2.12 -10.91 10.74
C PRO A 170 2.74 -11.78 9.65
N LEU A 171 3.49 -12.84 10.01
CA LEU A 171 4.12 -13.76 9.06
C LEU A 171 3.09 -14.43 8.15
N SER A 172 1.96 -14.84 8.73
CA SER A 172 0.86 -15.51 8.02
C SER A 172 0.30 -14.69 6.86
N SER A 173 0.34 -13.36 6.94
CA SER A 173 -0.11 -12.48 5.86
C SER A 173 0.80 -12.54 4.62
N PHE A 174 2.10 -12.81 4.82
CA PHE A 174 3.05 -13.00 3.71
C PHE A 174 2.97 -14.38 3.07
N GLN A 175 2.44 -15.35 3.81
CA GLN A 175 2.27 -16.74 3.38
C GLN A 175 0.88 -16.99 2.78
N SER A 176 -0.11 -16.16 3.10
CA SER A 176 -1.46 -16.30 2.58
C SER A 176 -1.58 -15.88 1.13
N LYS A 177 -2.44 -16.59 0.40
CA LYS A 177 -2.63 -16.38 -1.03
C LYS A 177 -3.73 -15.37 -1.32
N LEU A 178 -3.48 -14.49 -2.29
CA LEU A 178 -4.50 -13.60 -2.85
C LEU A 178 -5.47 -14.41 -3.70
N SER A 179 -6.77 -14.22 -3.47
CA SER A 179 -7.82 -14.82 -4.27
C SER A 179 -8.59 -13.75 -5.04
N LEU A 180 -8.59 -13.84 -6.36
CA LEU A 180 -9.30 -12.94 -7.26
C LEU A 180 -10.24 -13.74 -8.16
N LYS A 181 -11.43 -13.21 -8.41
CA LYS A 181 -12.41 -13.76 -9.38
C LYS A 181 -12.19 -13.18 -10.77
N ASN A 182 -11.64 -11.98 -10.86
CA ASN A 182 -11.41 -11.24 -12.10
C ASN A 182 -9.90 -11.03 -12.34
N LYS A 183 -9.56 -10.54 -13.53
CA LYS A 183 -8.19 -10.09 -13.80
C LYS A 183 -7.82 -8.95 -12.87
N ILE A 184 -6.54 -8.87 -12.52
CA ILE A 184 -6.01 -7.80 -11.67
C ILE A 184 -6.44 -6.41 -12.18
N GLY A 185 -6.89 -5.56 -11.25
CA GLY A 185 -7.44 -4.25 -11.56
C GLY A 185 -8.90 -4.25 -12.07
N ASN A 186 -9.47 -5.41 -12.40
CA ASN A 186 -10.89 -5.61 -12.77
C ASN A 186 -11.42 -4.62 -13.83
N GLY A 187 -10.56 -4.16 -14.76
CA GLY A 187 -10.92 -3.19 -15.79
C GLY A 187 -11.13 -1.75 -15.29
N LEU A 188 -10.74 -1.43 -14.07
CA LEU A 188 -10.76 -0.07 -13.54
C LEU A 188 -9.59 0.77 -14.10
N PRO A 189 -9.75 2.10 -14.17
CA PRO A 189 -8.62 3.00 -14.36
C PRO A 189 -7.58 2.73 -13.27
N LEU A 190 -6.32 2.60 -13.65
CA LEU A 190 -5.23 2.30 -12.72
C LEU A 190 -3.89 2.86 -13.20
N CYS A 191 -2.99 3.06 -12.27
CA CYS A 191 -1.59 3.38 -12.56
C CYS A 191 -0.66 2.87 -11.47
N TYR A 192 0.63 2.89 -11.77
CA TYR A 192 1.70 2.55 -10.85
C TYR A 192 2.59 3.76 -10.59
N ILE A 193 2.85 4.08 -9.34
CA ILE A 193 3.89 5.05 -8.94
C ILE A 193 5.14 4.25 -8.62
N ARG A 194 6.24 4.56 -9.30
CA ARG A 194 7.54 3.96 -9.08
C ARG A 194 8.43 4.94 -8.31
N CYS A 195 8.79 4.58 -7.07
CA CYS A 195 9.82 5.28 -6.30
C CYS A 195 11.19 4.81 -6.79
N LYS A 196 11.99 5.72 -7.35
CA LYS A 196 13.18 5.33 -8.11
C LYS A 196 14.53 5.72 -7.51
N ASN A 197 14.54 6.36 -6.35
CA ASN A 197 15.77 6.85 -5.75
C ASN A 197 15.82 6.67 -4.22
N PRO A 198 16.31 5.51 -3.76
CA PRO A 198 16.69 4.30 -4.50
C PRO A 198 15.47 3.44 -4.87
N LEU A 199 15.64 2.55 -5.85
CA LEU A 199 14.66 1.50 -6.13
C LEU A 199 14.62 0.50 -4.95
N TYR A 200 13.42 0.08 -4.59
CA TYR A 200 13.22 -0.97 -3.58
C TYR A 200 13.30 -2.35 -4.25
N GLU A 201 14.41 -3.05 -4.05
CA GLU A 201 14.71 -4.32 -4.75
C GLU A 201 13.61 -5.38 -4.63
N PRO A 202 12.95 -5.59 -3.46
CA PRO A 202 11.91 -6.61 -3.34
C PRO A 202 10.72 -6.46 -4.29
N LEU A 203 10.59 -5.33 -4.97
CA LEU A 203 9.53 -5.08 -5.96
C LEU A 203 9.96 -5.28 -7.41
N GLU A 204 11.13 -5.84 -7.69
CA GLU A 204 11.62 -6.03 -9.05
C GLU A 204 10.63 -6.80 -9.93
N LEU A 205 10.12 -7.93 -9.44
CA LEU A 205 9.12 -8.72 -10.17
C LEU A 205 7.82 -7.91 -10.40
N SER A 206 7.39 -7.12 -9.42
CA SER A 206 6.19 -6.29 -9.56
C SER A 206 6.36 -5.21 -10.62
N ARG A 207 7.50 -4.54 -10.66
CA ARG A 207 7.82 -3.55 -11.70
C ARG A 207 7.84 -4.17 -13.09
N LYS A 208 8.45 -5.36 -13.23
CA LYS A 208 8.43 -6.10 -14.50
C LYS A 208 7.00 -6.42 -14.94
N ARG A 209 6.14 -6.88 -14.03
CA ARG A 209 4.72 -7.15 -14.33
C ARG A 209 3.97 -5.91 -14.79
N VAL A 210 4.23 -4.77 -14.16
CA VAL A 210 3.64 -3.48 -14.55
C VAL A 210 4.01 -3.12 -15.99
N GLU A 211 5.27 -3.32 -16.38
CA GLU A 211 5.75 -3.12 -17.76
C GLU A 211 5.09 -4.11 -18.73
N ASP A 212 5.06 -5.40 -18.39
CA ASP A 212 4.44 -6.46 -19.20
C ASP A 212 2.93 -6.23 -19.41
N PHE A 213 2.24 -5.65 -18.43
CA PHE A 213 0.82 -5.30 -18.52
C PHE A 213 0.55 -3.99 -19.24
N GLY A 214 1.58 -3.21 -19.54
CA GLY A 214 1.45 -1.89 -20.18
C GLY A 214 0.72 -0.87 -19.30
N TRP A 215 0.83 -0.99 -17.97
CA TRP A 215 0.18 -0.03 -17.07
C TRP A 215 0.85 1.35 -17.14
N PRO A 216 0.09 2.45 -17.02
CA PRO A 216 0.68 3.78 -16.87
C PRO A 216 1.59 3.83 -15.64
N VAL A 217 2.83 4.30 -15.83
CA VAL A 217 3.83 4.45 -14.77
C VAL A 217 4.18 5.92 -14.57
N TYR A 218 4.21 6.34 -13.33
CA TYR A 218 4.62 7.66 -12.88
C TYR A 218 5.81 7.56 -11.94
N ASP A 219 6.87 8.28 -12.24
CA ASP A 219 8.08 8.27 -11.41
C ASP A 219 8.01 9.31 -10.29
N LEU A 220 8.33 8.86 -9.07
CA LEU A 220 8.60 9.70 -7.91
C LEU A 220 10.10 9.63 -7.59
N ASN A 221 10.76 10.78 -7.53
CA ASN A 221 12.19 10.85 -7.18
C ASN A 221 12.38 10.77 -5.65
N ALA A 222 12.05 9.63 -5.09
CA ALA A 222 12.14 9.31 -3.67
C ALA A 222 12.45 7.83 -3.49
N GLY A 223 12.79 7.41 -2.28
CA GLY A 223 12.85 6.02 -1.89
C GLY A 223 11.44 5.43 -1.65
N HIS A 224 11.40 4.18 -1.23
CA HIS A 224 10.17 3.39 -1.07
C HIS A 224 9.09 4.09 -0.23
N ASP A 225 9.49 4.75 0.86
CA ASP A 225 8.58 5.54 1.71
C ASP A 225 8.47 7.00 1.25
N GLY A 226 8.28 7.21 -0.05
CA GLY A 226 8.17 8.55 -0.67
C GLY A 226 7.06 9.41 -0.09
N MET A 227 5.96 8.80 0.40
CA MET A 227 4.88 9.53 1.06
C MET A 227 5.32 10.17 2.39
N ILE A 228 6.37 9.65 3.03
CA ILE A 228 6.95 10.20 4.26
C ILE A 228 8.04 11.22 3.94
N SER A 229 8.98 10.86 3.06
CA SER A 229 10.14 11.69 2.75
C SER A 229 9.82 12.86 1.79
N HIS A 230 8.88 12.67 0.87
CA HIS A 230 8.54 13.61 -0.21
C HIS A 230 7.01 13.82 -0.33
N PRO A 231 6.31 14.25 0.75
CA PRO A 231 4.85 14.34 0.73
C PRO A 231 4.33 15.37 -0.28
N HIS A 232 5.06 16.48 -0.54
CA HIS A 232 4.68 17.47 -1.53
C HIS A 232 4.72 16.93 -2.96
N ASP A 233 5.80 16.24 -3.31
CA ASP A 233 5.96 15.65 -4.64
C ASP A 233 4.93 14.53 -4.86
N THR A 234 4.66 13.75 -3.81
CA THR A 234 3.61 12.72 -3.81
C THR A 234 2.24 13.31 -4.16
N ILE A 235 1.87 14.43 -3.55
CA ILE A 235 0.57 15.07 -3.80
C ILE A 235 0.51 15.69 -5.18
N ASN A 236 1.56 16.37 -5.62
CA ASN A 236 1.64 16.91 -6.98
C ASN A 236 1.46 15.81 -8.01
N LEU A 237 2.03 14.65 -7.73
CA LEU A 237 1.87 13.48 -8.60
C LEU A 237 0.43 12.94 -8.58
N PHE A 238 -0.25 12.90 -7.43
CA PHE A 238 -1.66 12.52 -7.34
C PHE A 238 -2.55 13.45 -8.17
N TYR A 239 -2.33 14.76 -8.11
CA TYR A 239 -3.09 15.73 -8.94
C TYR A 239 -2.88 15.48 -10.42
N LYS A 240 -1.63 15.26 -10.84
CA LYS A 240 -1.32 14.93 -12.24
C LYS A 240 -2.04 13.65 -12.68
N ILE A 241 -1.97 12.60 -11.86
CA ILE A 241 -2.61 11.31 -12.15
C ILE A 241 -4.12 11.45 -12.29
N ILE A 242 -4.79 12.13 -11.36
CA ILE A 242 -6.24 12.39 -11.45
C ILE A 242 -6.56 13.13 -12.75
N ALA A 243 -5.78 14.16 -13.06
CA ALA A 243 -5.97 14.95 -14.27
C ALA A 243 -5.86 14.13 -15.56
N GLU A 244 -5.01 13.14 -15.59
CA GLU A 244 -4.76 12.31 -16.78
C GLU A 244 -5.66 11.08 -16.85
N GLN A 245 -6.00 10.46 -15.72
CA GLN A 245 -6.71 9.17 -15.66
C GLN A 245 -8.22 9.30 -15.51
N LEU A 246 -8.74 10.44 -15.02
CA LEU A 246 -10.18 10.68 -14.80
C LEU A 246 -10.76 11.76 -15.72
N LYS A 247 -10.32 11.75 -16.99
CA LYS A 247 -10.86 12.64 -18.03
C LYS A 247 -12.26 12.23 -18.48
#